data_925c52bcb7c596c2408b7e013e359768
#
_entry.id   925c52bcb7c596c2408b7e013e359768
#
_cell.length_a   1.000
_cell.length_b   1.000
_cell.length_c   1.000
_cell.angle_alpha   90.00
_cell.angle_beta   90.00
_cell.angle_gamma   90.00
#
_symmetry.space_group_name_H-M   'P 1'
#
loop_
_entity.id
_entity.type
_entity.pdbx_description
1 polymer ?
#
loop_
_entity_poly.entity_id
_entity_poly.type
_entity_poly.pdbx_seq_one_letter_code
_entity_poly.pdbx_strand_id
1 'polypeptide(L)'
;TELDNKITAASKDVYALIDKITDEQSFVETDKFIGSGTSLGYAAGEGVVSGIASVDDIQVGIFAINGKVLLGGIGKSNAEKISKCVANAVKMSAPVIGVIDTSGARFAEGIEALEGYGKIIEAFSGAYGMVPTILVVKGNNFGSLSYLPAMCDFTVCYEKSVSATSSPLILAAQSTADVASVGTAKIMAENGVSSFTVKNDGELGELIKKQLNTLTVDFIDTEDDGNRVSDLTGETDVRKIIANVFDKGTFIEVKKDYAPEVVTGFARLNGIS
;
A
#
# COMPACT_ATOMS: atom_id res chain seq x y z
N THR A 1 25.98 -15.29 1.02
CA THR A 1 25.95 -16.50 1.85
C THR A 1 24.86 -17.45 1.38
N GLU A 2 24.89 -18.73 1.77
CA GLU A 2 23.82 -19.70 1.42
C GLU A 2 22.45 -19.24 1.94
N LEU A 3 22.39 -18.68 3.14
CA LEU A 3 21.17 -18.12 3.75
C LEU A 3 20.64 -16.94 2.93
N ASP A 4 21.52 -16.04 2.50
CA ASP A 4 21.16 -14.90 1.67
C ASP A 4 20.54 -15.34 0.34
N ASN A 5 21.13 -16.32 -0.31
CA ASN A 5 20.61 -16.89 -1.56
C ASN A 5 19.20 -17.53 -1.35
N LYS A 6 18.97 -18.23 -0.23
CA LYS A 6 17.68 -18.83 0.10
C LYS A 6 16.60 -17.74 0.30
N ILE A 7 16.93 -16.68 1.05
CA ILE A 7 15.99 -15.55 1.29
C ILE A 7 15.68 -14.86 -0.02
N THR A 8 16.69 -14.52 -0.81
CA THR A 8 16.53 -13.85 -2.10
C THR A 8 15.70 -14.68 -3.08
N ALA A 9 15.97 -15.98 -3.17
CA ALA A 9 15.19 -16.89 -4.03
C ALA A 9 13.72 -16.99 -3.61
N ALA A 10 13.46 -17.08 -2.30
CA ALA A 10 12.10 -17.15 -1.76
C ALA A 10 11.30 -15.86 -2.00
N SER A 11 11.96 -14.71 -2.04
CA SER A 11 11.34 -13.39 -2.13
C SER A 11 11.51 -12.73 -3.52
N LYS A 12 11.90 -13.48 -4.55
CA LYS A 12 12.18 -12.95 -5.89
C LYS A 12 11.07 -12.05 -6.44
N ASP A 13 9.80 -12.46 -6.31
CA ASP A 13 8.67 -11.70 -6.83
C ASP A 13 8.44 -10.41 -6.03
N VAL A 14 8.77 -10.43 -4.74
CA VAL A 14 8.66 -9.25 -3.87
C VAL A 14 9.72 -8.21 -4.23
N TYR A 15 10.97 -8.64 -4.47
CA TYR A 15 12.01 -7.74 -4.95
C TYR A 15 11.65 -7.14 -6.32
N ALA A 16 11.16 -7.97 -7.24
CA ALA A 16 10.72 -7.49 -8.55
C ALA A 16 9.58 -6.47 -8.47
N LEU A 17 8.69 -6.59 -7.47
CA LEU A 17 7.66 -5.60 -7.21
C LEU A 17 8.26 -4.30 -6.64
N ILE A 18 9.16 -4.40 -5.66
CA ILE A 18 9.83 -3.23 -5.09
C ILE A 18 10.57 -2.47 -6.19
N ASP A 19 11.31 -3.17 -7.06
CA ASP A 19 12.01 -2.56 -8.21
C ASP A 19 11.06 -1.86 -9.21
N LYS A 20 9.77 -2.21 -9.25
CA LYS A 20 8.78 -1.52 -10.09
C LYS A 20 8.24 -0.25 -9.44
N ILE A 21 8.31 -0.17 -8.13
CA ILE A 21 7.81 0.97 -7.35
C ILE A 21 8.92 2.01 -7.14
N THR A 22 10.16 1.56 -6.94
CA THR A 22 11.30 2.38 -6.50
C THR A 22 12.25 2.71 -7.66
N ASP A 23 13.09 3.70 -7.45
CA ASP A 23 14.16 4.07 -8.38
C ASP A 23 15.19 2.96 -8.49
N GLU A 24 15.81 2.84 -9.64
CA GLU A 24 16.79 1.80 -9.92
C GLU A 24 17.92 1.80 -8.89
N GLN A 25 18.21 0.65 -8.29
CA GLN A 25 19.27 0.43 -7.29
C GLN A 25 19.13 1.28 -6.01
N SER A 26 18.01 1.92 -5.75
CA SER A 26 17.81 2.75 -4.56
C SER A 26 17.44 1.94 -3.32
N PHE A 27 16.91 0.73 -3.48
CA PHE A 27 16.42 -0.08 -2.37
C PHE A 27 17.55 -0.64 -1.52
N VAL A 28 17.54 -0.30 -0.23
CA VAL A 28 18.46 -0.84 0.80
C VAL A 28 17.65 -1.65 1.80
N GLU A 29 17.78 -2.97 1.74
CA GLU A 29 17.07 -3.89 2.63
C GLU A 29 17.58 -3.80 4.06
N THR A 30 16.66 -3.75 5.03
CA THR A 30 16.95 -3.84 6.47
C THR A 30 16.40 -5.13 7.05
N ASP A 31 17.06 -5.61 8.12
CA ASP A 31 16.58 -6.77 8.89
C ASP A 31 16.40 -8.07 8.05
N LYS A 32 17.12 -8.22 6.94
CA LYS A 32 17.03 -9.33 6.00
C LYS A 32 17.18 -10.72 6.67
N PHE A 33 18.05 -10.83 7.66
CA PHE A 33 18.42 -12.09 8.28
C PHE A 33 17.64 -12.39 9.58
N ILE A 34 16.65 -11.59 9.92
CA ILE A 34 15.76 -11.92 11.03
C ILE A 34 15.02 -13.23 10.72
N GLY A 35 15.04 -14.14 11.66
CA GLY A 35 14.36 -15.42 11.58
C GLY A 35 14.03 -15.92 12.97
N SER A 36 12.77 -16.29 13.20
CA SER A 36 12.36 -17.06 14.36
C SER A 36 12.47 -18.55 14.05
N GLY A 37 13.01 -19.33 14.97
CA GLY A 37 12.88 -20.77 14.94
C GLY A 37 11.45 -21.14 15.34
N THR A 38 10.55 -21.23 14.38
CA THR A 38 9.19 -21.71 14.64
C THR A 38 9.13 -23.23 14.63
N SER A 39 8.12 -23.80 15.26
CA SER A 39 7.81 -25.24 15.16
C SER A 39 7.53 -25.69 13.71
N LEU A 40 7.30 -24.74 12.80
CA LEU A 40 7.08 -24.95 11.36
C LEU A 40 8.38 -24.91 10.55
N GLY A 41 9.53 -24.70 11.20
CA GLY A 41 10.84 -24.52 10.57
C GLY A 41 11.20 -23.05 10.31
N TYR A 42 12.35 -22.86 9.66
CA TYR A 42 12.85 -21.54 9.33
C TYR A 42 12.03 -20.90 8.20
N ALA A 43 11.43 -19.76 8.48
CA ALA A 43 10.78 -18.92 7.46
C ALA A 43 11.82 -17.95 6.85
N ALA A 44 12.09 -18.05 5.56
CA ALA A 44 13.08 -17.24 4.89
C ALA A 44 12.77 -15.74 5.02
N GLY A 45 13.62 -14.98 5.73
CA GLY A 45 13.45 -13.55 5.99
C GLY A 45 12.12 -13.21 6.67
N GLU A 46 11.50 -14.17 7.37
CA GLU A 46 10.18 -14.08 8.00
C GLU A 46 9.02 -13.78 7.03
N GLY A 47 9.25 -13.97 5.73
CA GLY A 47 8.26 -13.66 4.70
C GLY A 47 8.00 -12.17 4.51
N VAL A 48 8.91 -11.31 4.96
CA VAL A 48 8.80 -9.86 4.78
C VAL A 48 10.12 -9.31 4.25
N VAL A 49 10.05 -8.51 3.21
CA VAL A 49 11.14 -7.67 2.73
C VAL A 49 10.85 -6.25 3.18
N SER A 50 11.79 -5.60 3.83
CA SER A 50 11.62 -4.23 4.33
C SER A 50 12.90 -3.42 4.22
N GLY A 51 12.80 -2.14 3.99
CA GLY A 51 13.96 -1.27 3.85
C GLY A 51 13.61 0.18 3.55
N ILE A 52 14.59 0.87 3.03
CA ILE A 52 14.50 2.26 2.59
C ILE A 52 14.79 2.27 1.10
N ALA A 53 14.10 3.12 0.36
CA ALA A 53 14.32 3.33 -1.07
C ALA A 53 14.04 4.79 -1.44
N SER A 54 14.21 5.14 -2.71
CA SER A 54 13.66 6.36 -3.28
C SER A 54 12.64 6.06 -4.38
N VAL A 55 11.73 6.99 -4.58
CA VAL A 55 10.73 7.00 -5.66
C VAL A 55 10.71 8.41 -6.23
N ASP A 56 11.20 8.60 -7.47
CA ASP A 56 11.44 9.91 -8.06
C ASP A 56 12.24 10.83 -7.11
N ASP A 57 13.38 10.32 -6.58
CA ASP A 57 14.26 10.98 -5.60
C ASP A 57 13.63 11.24 -4.22
N ILE A 58 12.37 10.90 -4.00
CA ILE A 58 11.70 11.02 -2.69
C ILE A 58 12.03 9.80 -1.85
N GLN A 59 12.68 9.99 -0.70
CA GLN A 59 13.01 8.90 0.21
C GLN A 59 11.75 8.31 0.84
N VAL A 60 11.64 6.99 0.87
CA VAL A 60 10.48 6.25 1.41
C VAL A 60 10.93 5.09 2.30
N GLY A 61 10.14 4.76 3.31
CA GLY A 61 10.18 3.46 3.97
C GLY A 61 9.25 2.48 3.26
N ILE A 62 9.75 1.31 2.88
CA ILE A 62 8.95 0.33 2.14
C ILE A 62 9.05 -1.05 2.80
N PHE A 63 7.91 -1.73 2.93
CA PHE A 63 7.89 -3.15 3.25
C PHE A 63 6.88 -3.90 2.38
N ALA A 64 7.15 -5.19 2.14
CA ALA A 64 6.24 -6.06 1.42
C ALA A 64 6.18 -7.45 2.05
N ILE A 65 4.96 -7.93 2.28
CA ILE A 65 4.70 -9.28 2.80
C ILE A 65 4.65 -10.25 1.62
N ASN A 66 5.40 -11.32 1.72
CA ASN A 66 5.43 -12.39 0.73
C ASN A 66 4.40 -13.48 1.05
N GLY A 67 3.28 -13.48 0.36
CA GLY A 67 2.24 -14.49 0.52
C GLY A 67 2.67 -15.93 0.23
N LYS A 68 3.81 -16.14 -0.45
CA LYS A 68 4.36 -17.48 -0.74
C LYS A 68 5.14 -18.08 0.45
N VAL A 69 5.57 -17.25 1.42
CA VAL A 69 6.26 -17.72 2.63
C VAL A 69 5.26 -17.83 3.76
N LEU A 70 4.96 -19.06 4.20
CA LEU A 70 3.96 -19.33 5.24
C LEU A 70 2.62 -18.60 5.01
N LEU A 71 2.19 -18.49 3.73
CA LEU A 71 0.97 -17.77 3.31
C LEU A 71 0.94 -16.30 3.78
N GLY A 72 2.09 -15.66 3.94
CA GLY A 72 2.19 -14.30 4.46
C GLY A 72 1.76 -14.16 5.93
N GLY A 73 1.70 -15.27 6.66
CA GLY A 73 1.20 -15.28 8.05
C GLY A 73 1.97 -14.33 8.96
N ILE A 74 1.24 -13.59 9.79
CA ILE A 74 1.80 -12.64 10.74
C ILE A 74 2.16 -13.33 12.04
N GLY A 75 3.40 -13.17 12.45
CA GLY A 75 3.96 -13.61 13.72
C GLY A 75 4.73 -12.48 14.39
N LYS A 76 5.43 -12.78 15.47
CA LYS A 76 6.18 -11.79 16.24
C LYS A 76 7.31 -11.14 15.45
N SER A 77 8.16 -11.94 14.84
CA SER A 77 9.39 -11.44 14.21
C SER A 77 9.14 -10.62 12.95
N ASN A 78 8.22 -11.05 12.09
CA ASN A 78 7.88 -10.26 10.90
C ASN A 78 7.09 -8.99 11.25
N ALA A 79 6.27 -9.04 12.29
CA ALA A 79 5.60 -7.85 12.81
C ALA A 79 6.59 -6.82 13.35
N GLU A 80 7.62 -7.26 14.08
CA GLU A 80 8.71 -6.37 14.52
C GLU A 80 9.45 -5.73 13.35
N LYS A 81 9.72 -6.50 12.29
CA LYS A 81 10.34 -6.01 11.06
C LYS A 81 9.50 -4.92 10.39
N ILE A 82 8.19 -5.15 10.24
CA ILE A 82 7.25 -4.17 9.69
C ILE A 82 7.20 -2.91 10.56
N SER A 83 6.97 -3.08 11.86
CA SER A 83 6.84 -1.96 12.81
C SER A 83 8.09 -1.10 12.85
N LYS A 84 9.27 -1.72 12.81
CA LYS A 84 10.57 -1.03 12.75
C LYS A 84 10.75 -0.24 11.46
N CYS A 85 10.33 -0.81 10.30
CA CYS A 85 10.34 -0.10 9.02
C CYS A 85 9.49 1.17 9.08
N VAL A 86 8.24 1.06 9.56
CA VAL A 86 7.33 2.20 9.73
C VAL A 86 7.92 3.24 10.70
N ALA A 87 8.40 2.82 11.86
CA ALA A 87 8.99 3.74 12.85
C ALA A 87 10.25 4.45 12.31
N ASN A 88 11.06 3.78 11.51
CA ASN A 88 12.22 4.41 10.87
C ASN A 88 11.80 5.44 9.81
N ALA A 89 10.80 5.15 8.99
CA ALA A 89 10.25 6.09 8.02
C ALA A 89 9.73 7.36 8.73
N VAL A 90 8.98 7.22 9.82
CA VAL A 90 8.53 8.37 10.64
C VAL A 90 9.70 9.21 11.14
N LYS A 91 10.77 8.56 11.67
CA LYS A 91 11.98 9.29 12.13
C LYS A 91 12.69 10.07 11.03
N MET A 92 12.61 9.57 9.80
CA MET A 92 13.20 10.22 8.61
C MET A 92 12.25 11.24 7.97
N SER A 93 11.04 11.41 8.50
CA SER A 93 9.96 12.19 7.87
C SER A 93 9.66 11.73 6.44
N ALA A 94 9.79 10.43 6.18
CA ALA A 94 9.63 9.80 4.89
C ALA A 94 8.27 9.08 4.78
N PRO A 95 7.60 9.12 3.62
CA PRO A 95 6.39 8.34 3.39
C PRO A 95 6.60 6.84 3.63
N VAL A 96 5.53 6.16 4.04
CA VAL A 96 5.50 4.70 4.22
C VAL A 96 4.74 4.05 3.08
N ILE A 97 5.34 3.06 2.44
CA ILE A 97 4.68 2.19 1.46
C ILE A 97 4.63 0.77 2.04
N GLY A 98 3.44 0.25 2.28
CA GLY A 98 3.24 -1.11 2.75
C GLY A 98 2.52 -1.98 1.71
N VAL A 99 3.10 -3.14 1.34
CA VAL A 99 2.45 -4.11 0.46
C VAL A 99 2.04 -5.33 1.26
N ILE A 100 0.74 -5.64 1.24
CA ILE A 100 0.16 -6.73 2.03
C ILE A 100 -0.32 -7.87 1.12
N ASP A 101 0.10 -9.09 1.48
CA ASP A 101 -0.44 -10.35 1.02
C ASP A 101 -0.34 -11.35 2.17
N THR A 102 -1.42 -11.47 2.97
CA THR A 102 -1.43 -12.28 4.22
C THR A 102 -2.72 -13.05 4.39
N SER A 103 -2.60 -14.31 4.80
CA SER A 103 -3.72 -15.16 5.20
C SER A 103 -4.17 -14.99 6.66
N GLY A 104 -3.49 -14.14 7.42
CA GLY A 104 -3.82 -13.90 8.84
C GLY A 104 -2.69 -14.25 9.80
N ALA A 105 -3.05 -14.63 11.04
CA ALA A 105 -2.09 -14.94 12.08
C ALA A 105 -1.38 -16.30 11.87
N ARG A 106 -0.13 -16.40 12.30
CA ARG A 106 0.56 -17.67 12.49
C ARG A 106 0.07 -18.34 13.77
N PHE A 107 -0.91 -19.20 13.66
CA PHE A 107 -1.51 -19.88 14.82
C PHE A 107 -0.50 -20.62 15.70
N ALA A 108 0.59 -21.14 15.12
CA ALA A 108 1.63 -21.83 15.86
C ALA A 108 2.39 -20.93 16.85
N GLU A 109 2.34 -19.61 16.68
CA GLU A 109 2.96 -18.61 17.59
C GLU A 109 2.00 -18.15 18.69
N GLY A 110 0.73 -18.57 18.64
CA GLY A 110 -0.25 -18.28 19.69
C GLY A 110 -0.39 -16.78 19.99
N ILE A 111 -0.24 -16.40 21.27
CA ILE A 111 -0.41 -15.02 21.71
C ILE A 111 0.66 -14.06 21.16
N GLU A 112 1.84 -14.56 20.79
CA GLU A 112 2.90 -13.74 20.22
C GLU A 112 2.52 -13.20 18.83
N ALA A 113 1.70 -13.94 18.07
CA ALA A 113 1.14 -13.44 16.81
C ALA A 113 0.15 -12.28 17.05
N LEU A 114 -0.65 -12.33 18.12
CA LEU A 114 -1.54 -11.22 18.50
C LEU A 114 -0.77 -10.00 18.96
N GLU A 115 0.32 -10.18 19.74
CA GLU A 115 1.25 -9.10 20.08
C GLU A 115 1.83 -8.46 18.80
N GLY A 116 2.20 -9.28 17.81
CA GLY A 116 2.68 -8.82 16.52
C GLY A 116 1.69 -7.91 15.80
N TYR A 117 0.41 -8.28 15.74
CA TYR A 117 -0.63 -7.40 15.19
C TYR A 117 -0.71 -6.08 15.95
N GLY A 118 -0.67 -6.11 17.29
CA GLY A 118 -0.68 -4.92 18.12
C GLY A 118 0.46 -3.96 17.75
N LYS A 119 1.68 -4.48 17.59
CA LYS A 119 2.86 -3.69 17.22
C LYS A 119 2.72 -3.03 15.84
N ILE A 120 2.17 -3.74 14.84
CA ILE A 120 1.95 -3.17 13.50
C ILE A 120 0.93 -2.04 13.58
N ILE A 121 -0.22 -2.27 14.23
CA ILE A 121 -1.29 -1.27 14.39
C ILE A 121 -0.77 -0.05 15.17
N GLU A 122 0.00 -0.25 16.24
CA GLU A 122 0.64 0.82 17.00
C GLU A 122 1.57 1.67 16.12
N ALA A 123 2.42 1.02 15.30
CA ALA A 123 3.33 1.72 14.40
C ALA A 123 2.60 2.58 13.37
N PHE A 124 1.55 2.06 12.74
CA PHE A 124 0.74 2.83 11.79
C PHE A 124 -0.07 3.93 12.47
N SER A 125 -0.60 3.69 13.66
CA SER A 125 -1.25 4.73 14.47
C SER A 125 -0.29 5.87 14.82
N GLY A 126 0.96 5.54 15.13
CA GLY A 126 2.01 6.53 15.38
C GLY A 126 2.50 7.27 14.12
N ALA A 127 2.34 6.68 12.94
CA ALA A 127 2.67 7.31 11.66
C ALA A 127 1.56 8.25 11.16
N TYR A 128 0.32 8.03 11.59
CA TYR A 128 -0.83 8.81 11.15
C TYR A 128 -0.65 10.30 11.44
N GLY A 129 -0.81 11.12 10.39
CA GLY A 129 -0.63 12.57 10.46
C GLY A 129 0.83 13.04 10.61
N MET A 130 1.80 12.12 10.67
CA MET A 130 3.23 12.45 10.73
C MET A 130 3.90 12.32 9.37
N VAL A 131 3.58 11.28 8.62
CA VAL A 131 4.09 11.02 7.27
C VAL A 131 2.98 10.41 6.42
N PRO A 132 3.00 10.61 5.09
CA PRO A 132 2.05 9.94 4.20
C PRO A 132 2.17 8.42 4.30
N THR A 133 1.03 7.74 4.38
CA THR A 133 0.95 6.28 4.45
C THR A 133 0.16 5.73 3.26
N ILE A 134 0.82 4.90 2.45
CA ILE A 134 0.24 4.24 1.27
C ILE A 134 0.24 2.75 1.52
N LEU A 135 -0.94 2.13 1.60
CA LEU A 135 -1.09 0.71 1.77
C LEU A 135 -1.56 0.05 0.47
N VAL A 136 -0.87 -0.99 0.06
CA VAL A 136 -1.20 -1.76 -1.14
C VAL A 136 -1.70 -3.14 -0.72
N VAL A 137 -2.93 -3.48 -1.06
CA VAL A 137 -3.47 -4.83 -0.90
C VAL A 137 -3.27 -5.57 -2.22
N LYS A 138 -2.21 -6.39 -2.29
CA LYS A 138 -1.81 -7.08 -3.52
C LYS A 138 -2.54 -8.40 -3.70
N GLY A 139 -2.74 -9.14 -2.62
CA GLY A 139 -3.39 -10.43 -2.61
C GLY A 139 -4.45 -10.50 -1.53
N ASN A 140 -4.30 -11.43 -0.61
CA ASN A 140 -5.18 -11.54 0.54
C ASN A 140 -4.75 -10.58 1.66
N ASN A 141 -5.71 -10.09 2.39
CA ASN A 141 -5.50 -9.33 3.62
C ASN A 141 -6.52 -9.78 4.66
N PHE A 142 -6.23 -10.90 5.33
CA PHE A 142 -7.14 -11.49 6.30
C PHE A 142 -6.68 -11.28 7.74
N GLY A 143 -7.65 -11.31 8.65
CA GLY A 143 -7.43 -11.10 10.07
C GLY A 143 -7.31 -9.62 10.46
N SER A 144 -6.58 -9.33 11.54
CA SER A 144 -6.54 -7.98 12.11
C SER A 144 -5.86 -6.93 11.21
N LEU A 145 -5.02 -7.32 10.24
CA LEU A 145 -4.48 -6.37 9.27
C LEU A 145 -5.53 -5.84 8.29
N SER A 146 -6.72 -6.45 8.22
CA SER A 146 -7.81 -5.91 7.41
C SER A 146 -8.32 -4.54 7.88
N TYR A 147 -7.93 -4.09 9.06
CA TYR A 147 -8.21 -2.73 9.55
C TYR A 147 -7.22 -1.69 9.01
N LEU A 148 -6.00 -2.07 8.61
CA LEU A 148 -4.99 -1.13 8.13
C LEU A 148 -5.43 -0.30 6.91
N PRO A 149 -6.18 -0.86 5.92
CA PRO A 149 -6.70 -0.06 4.81
C PRO A 149 -7.49 1.18 5.23
N ALA A 150 -8.20 1.10 6.36
CA ALA A 150 -8.97 2.23 6.90
C ALA A 150 -8.12 3.17 7.79
N MET A 151 -6.91 2.78 8.17
CA MET A 151 -6.01 3.57 9.02
C MET A 151 -4.97 4.35 8.21
N CYS A 152 -4.72 3.96 6.97
CA CYS A 152 -3.75 4.62 6.09
C CYS A 152 -4.41 5.78 5.33
N ASP A 153 -3.59 6.75 4.90
CA ASP A 153 -4.06 7.90 4.12
C ASP A 153 -4.60 7.44 2.76
N PHE A 154 -3.89 6.50 2.12
CA PHE A 154 -4.30 5.92 0.85
C PHE A 154 -4.20 4.40 0.86
N THR A 155 -5.22 3.78 0.28
CA THR A 155 -5.24 2.33 0.05
C THR A 155 -5.37 2.05 -1.43
N VAL A 156 -4.46 1.26 -1.96
CA VAL A 156 -4.46 0.78 -3.34
C VAL A 156 -4.77 -0.72 -3.34
N CYS A 157 -5.82 -1.12 -4.03
CA CYS A 157 -6.18 -2.54 -4.16
C CYS A 157 -5.87 -3.06 -5.56
N TYR A 158 -5.26 -4.23 -5.65
CA TYR A 158 -5.28 -4.98 -6.91
C TYR A 158 -6.68 -5.50 -7.19
N GLU A 159 -7.12 -5.50 -8.46
CA GLU A 159 -8.49 -5.93 -8.83
C GLU A 159 -8.91 -7.28 -8.25
N LYS A 160 -7.94 -8.20 -8.08
CA LYS A 160 -8.18 -9.55 -7.57
C LYS A 160 -7.92 -9.70 -6.07
N SER A 161 -7.58 -8.61 -5.38
CA SER A 161 -7.30 -8.65 -3.95
C SER A 161 -8.60 -8.79 -3.14
N VAL A 162 -8.44 -9.36 -1.95
CA VAL A 162 -9.54 -9.55 -1.00
C VAL A 162 -9.07 -9.14 0.40
N SER A 163 -9.83 -8.28 1.06
CA SER A 163 -9.55 -7.87 2.44
C SER A 163 -10.77 -8.10 3.32
N ALA A 164 -10.60 -8.90 4.37
CA ALA A 164 -11.67 -9.23 5.30
C ALA A 164 -11.13 -9.63 6.68
N THR A 165 -11.93 -9.46 7.73
CA THR A 165 -11.56 -9.84 9.10
C THR A 165 -11.37 -11.34 9.28
N SER A 166 -11.94 -12.14 8.38
CA SER A 166 -11.78 -13.59 8.31
C SER A 166 -11.84 -14.04 6.84
N SER A 167 -11.48 -15.29 6.57
CA SER A 167 -11.62 -15.86 5.22
C SER A 167 -13.06 -15.69 4.69
N PRO A 168 -13.26 -15.31 3.43
CA PRO A 168 -14.59 -15.24 2.81
C PRO A 168 -15.45 -16.48 2.99
N LEU A 169 -14.83 -17.68 2.97
CA LEU A 169 -15.52 -18.93 3.21
C LEU A 169 -16.09 -19.02 4.63
N ILE A 170 -15.36 -18.55 5.64
CA ILE A 170 -15.82 -18.55 7.04
C ILE A 170 -16.95 -17.54 7.21
N LEU A 171 -16.79 -16.33 6.65
CA LEU A 171 -17.82 -15.29 6.74
C LEU A 171 -19.11 -15.70 6.02
N ALA A 172 -19.01 -16.31 4.85
CA ALA A 172 -20.16 -16.82 4.12
C ALA A 172 -20.87 -17.98 4.85
N ALA A 173 -20.12 -18.84 5.55
CA ALA A 173 -20.71 -19.91 6.36
C ALA A 173 -21.44 -19.39 7.61
N GLN A 174 -21.11 -18.21 8.09
CA GLN A 174 -21.71 -17.53 9.24
C GLN A 174 -22.82 -16.54 8.90
N SER A 175 -22.98 -16.23 7.61
CA SER A 175 -23.94 -15.25 7.12
C SER A 175 -24.58 -15.73 5.81
N THR A 176 -25.54 -14.95 5.29
CA THR A 176 -26.13 -15.18 3.96
C THR A 176 -25.32 -14.53 2.83
N ALA A 177 -24.12 -14.02 3.13
CA ALA A 177 -23.30 -13.34 2.14
C ALA A 177 -22.74 -14.33 1.10
N ASP A 178 -22.70 -13.91 -0.15
CA ASP A 178 -22.01 -14.65 -1.20
C ASP A 178 -20.48 -14.53 -0.99
N VAL A 179 -19.79 -15.67 -0.98
CA VAL A 179 -18.32 -15.74 -0.88
C VAL A 179 -17.64 -14.81 -1.90
N ALA A 180 -18.18 -14.73 -3.12
CA ALA A 180 -17.62 -13.94 -4.20
C ALA A 180 -17.75 -12.41 -3.98
N SER A 181 -18.58 -11.98 -3.04
CA SER A 181 -18.81 -10.56 -2.73
C SER A 181 -18.08 -10.08 -1.49
N VAL A 182 -17.52 -10.97 -0.67
CA VAL A 182 -16.90 -10.59 0.61
C VAL A 182 -15.51 -9.99 0.40
N GLY A 183 -15.37 -8.71 0.78
CA GLY A 183 -14.08 -8.03 0.87
C GLY A 183 -13.31 -7.86 -0.45
N THR A 184 -13.97 -7.99 -1.60
CA THR A 184 -13.34 -7.80 -2.91
C THR A 184 -12.87 -6.36 -3.09
N ALA A 185 -11.87 -6.14 -3.94
CA ALA A 185 -11.38 -4.81 -4.28
C ALA A 185 -12.51 -3.87 -4.75
N LYS A 186 -13.47 -4.40 -5.51
CA LYS A 186 -14.66 -3.66 -5.93
C LYS A 186 -15.48 -3.17 -4.74
N ILE A 187 -15.82 -4.05 -3.80
CA ILE A 187 -16.57 -3.68 -2.59
C ILE A 187 -15.80 -2.68 -1.72
N MET A 188 -14.48 -2.84 -1.61
CA MET A 188 -13.66 -1.88 -0.88
C MET A 188 -13.65 -0.51 -1.54
N ALA A 189 -13.67 -0.44 -2.86
CA ALA A 189 -13.77 0.81 -3.62
C ALA A 189 -15.16 1.45 -3.46
N GLU A 190 -16.24 0.69 -3.64
CA GLU A 190 -17.63 1.15 -3.49
C GLU A 190 -17.95 1.61 -2.06
N ASN A 191 -17.30 1.05 -1.04
CA ASN A 191 -17.44 1.45 0.36
C ASN A 191 -16.46 2.56 0.79
N GLY A 192 -15.63 3.08 -0.11
CA GLY A 192 -14.70 4.16 0.17
C GLY A 192 -13.49 3.77 1.03
N VAL A 193 -13.23 2.48 1.24
CA VAL A 193 -12.02 1.99 1.93
C VAL A 193 -10.82 2.04 0.98
N SER A 194 -10.98 1.54 -0.25
CA SER A 194 -9.94 1.66 -1.28
C SER A 194 -9.97 3.04 -1.92
N SER A 195 -8.81 3.67 -1.99
CA SER A 195 -8.63 4.94 -2.69
C SER A 195 -8.45 4.75 -4.19
N PHE A 196 -7.82 3.64 -4.59
CA PHE A 196 -7.48 3.32 -5.97
C PHE A 196 -7.52 1.81 -6.22
N THR A 197 -7.78 1.44 -7.47
CA THR A 197 -7.69 0.05 -7.94
C THR A 197 -6.72 -0.03 -9.11
N VAL A 198 -5.81 -1.03 -9.09
CA VAL A 198 -4.80 -1.26 -10.12
C VAL A 198 -4.84 -2.70 -10.62
N LYS A 199 -4.37 -2.93 -11.85
CA LYS A 199 -4.37 -4.25 -12.50
C LYS A 199 -3.04 -4.97 -12.38
N ASN A 200 -1.95 -4.22 -12.34
CA ASN A 200 -0.59 -4.75 -12.41
C ASN A 200 0.43 -3.85 -11.72
N ASP A 201 1.65 -4.39 -11.57
CA ASP A 201 2.74 -3.73 -10.85
C ASP A 201 3.22 -2.44 -11.55
N GLY A 202 3.06 -2.33 -12.88
CA GLY A 202 3.40 -1.11 -13.62
C GLY A 202 2.45 0.05 -13.29
N GLU A 203 1.13 -0.21 -13.33
CA GLU A 203 0.13 0.79 -12.94
C GLU A 203 0.31 1.22 -11.47
N LEU A 204 0.71 0.28 -10.58
CA LEU A 204 1.00 0.61 -9.20
C LEU A 204 2.18 1.57 -9.08
N GLY A 205 3.29 1.29 -9.76
CA GLY A 205 4.49 2.14 -9.72
C GLY A 205 4.20 3.57 -10.18
N GLU A 206 3.54 3.72 -11.33
CA GLU A 206 3.14 5.02 -11.86
C GLU A 206 2.19 5.78 -10.92
N LEU A 207 1.23 5.07 -10.30
CA LEU A 207 0.31 5.68 -9.33
C LEU A 207 1.06 6.18 -8.10
N ILE A 208 1.95 5.36 -7.51
CA ILE A 208 2.70 5.73 -6.31
C ILE A 208 3.62 6.93 -6.60
N LYS A 209 4.33 6.94 -7.73
CA LYS A 209 5.15 8.08 -8.15
C LYS A 209 4.33 9.36 -8.23
N LYS A 210 3.20 9.30 -8.93
CA LYS A 210 2.32 10.46 -9.07
C LYS A 210 1.78 10.94 -7.73
N GLN A 211 1.39 10.03 -6.82
CA GLN A 211 0.93 10.38 -5.48
C GLN A 211 2.02 11.05 -4.66
N LEU A 212 3.21 10.46 -4.58
CA LEU A 212 4.30 11.00 -3.79
C LEU A 212 4.72 12.37 -4.30
N ASN A 213 4.88 12.55 -5.60
CA ASN A 213 5.18 13.85 -6.19
C ASN A 213 4.13 14.91 -5.80
N THR A 214 2.86 14.55 -5.81
CA THR A 214 1.79 15.49 -5.45
C THR A 214 1.76 15.80 -3.96
N LEU A 215 2.07 14.84 -3.09
CA LEU A 215 1.97 14.99 -1.63
C LEU A 215 3.21 15.58 -0.97
N THR A 216 4.39 15.44 -1.58
CA THR A 216 5.67 15.76 -0.92
C THR A 216 6.50 16.81 -1.66
N VAL A 217 6.16 17.14 -2.89
CA VAL A 217 6.86 18.13 -3.70
C VAL A 217 5.96 19.35 -3.89
N ASP A 218 6.33 20.47 -3.28
CA ASP A 218 5.53 21.71 -3.30
C ASP A 218 5.38 22.28 -4.71
N PHE A 219 6.45 22.22 -5.52
CA PHE A 219 6.47 22.77 -6.87
C PHE A 219 7.14 21.80 -7.85
N ILE A 220 6.49 21.57 -8.98
CA ILE A 220 7.07 20.92 -10.16
C ILE A 220 6.82 21.84 -11.34
N ASP A 221 7.86 22.14 -12.12
CA ASP A 221 7.71 22.94 -13.33
C ASP A 221 6.73 22.28 -14.30
N THR A 222 5.82 23.06 -14.83
CA THR A 222 4.76 22.58 -15.69
C THR A 222 5.01 23.02 -17.13
N GLU A 223 4.82 22.08 -18.09
CA GLU A 223 4.81 22.40 -19.52
C GLU A 223 3.47 23.00 -19.99
N ASP A 224 2.47 23.09 -19.10
CA ASP A 224 1.16 23.64 -19.45
C ASP A 224 1.23 25.17 -19.56
N ASP A 225 0.55 25.73 -20.57
CA ASP A 225 0.48 27.18 -20.75
C ASP A 225 -0.40 27.80 -19.65
N GLY A 226 0.23 28.52 -18.72
CA GLY A 226 -0.47 29.23 -17.65
C GLY A 226 -1.45 30.33 -18.13
N ASN A 227 -1.35 30.74 -19.39
CA ASN A 227 -2.29 31.68 -20.03
C ASN A 227 -3.36 30.97 -20.87
N ARG A 228 -3.47 29.68 -20.75
CA ARG A 228 -4.48 28.87 -21.44
C ARG A 228 -5.88 29.39 -21.11
N VAL A 229 -6.64 29.72 -22.14
CA VAL A 229 -8.04 30.11 -22.01
C VAL A 229 -8.91 28.90 -22.34
N SER A 230 -9.82 28.56 -21.42
CA SER A 230 -10.79 27.49 -21.60
C SER A 230 -12.20 28.08 -21.64
N ASP A 231 -12.97 27.72 -22.66
CA ASP A 231 -14.41 28.04 -22.70
C ASP A 231 -15.17 26.91 -21.97
N LEU A 232 -15.62 27.22 -20.77
CA LEU A 232 -16.44 26.32 -19.94
C LEU A 232 -17.92 26.72 -19.96
N THR A 233 -18.35 27.55 -20.91
CA THR A 233 -19.75 28.02 -21.00
C THR A 233 -20.69 26.84 -21.23
N GLY A 234 -21.54 26.56 -20.23
CA GLY A 234 -22.51 25.46 -20.28
C GLY A 234 -21.95 24.07 -19.99
N GLU A 235 -20.64 23.95 -19.64
CA GLU A 235 -20.10 22.66 -19.23
C GLU A 235 -20.61 22.28 -17.83
N THR A 236 -21.12 21.06 -17.71
CA THR A 236 -21.68 20.50 -16.46
C THR A 236 -20.89 19.29 -15.94
N ASP A 237 -20.00 18.75 -16.76
CA ASP A 237 -19.10 17.64 -16.36
C ASP A 237 -17.97 18.18 -15.50
N VAL A 238 -18.03 17.88 -14.19
CA VAL A 238 -17.05 18.33 -13.20
C VAL A 238 -15.62 17.90 -13.55
N ARG A 239 -15.43 16.70 -14.11
CA ARG A 239 -14.10 16.19 -14.50
C ARG A 239 -13.50 16.99 -15.65
N LYS A 240 -14.34 17.43 -16.60
CA LYS A 240 -13.89 18.33 -17.67
C LYS A 240 -13.56 19.72 -17.13
N ILE A 241 -14.35 20.23 -16.17
CA ILE A 241 -14.05 21.51 -15.50
C ILE A 241 -12.69 21.41 -14.82
N ILE A 242 -12.45 20.38 -14.02
CA ILE A 242 -11.16 20.12 -13.34
C ILE A 242 -10.01 20.06 -14.37
N ALA A 243 -10.16 19.30 -15.45
CA ALA A 243 -9.13 19.15 -16.48
C ALA A 243 -8.80 20.46 -17.22
N ASN A 244 -9.71 21.44 -17.19
CA ASN A 244 -9.50 22.75 -17.80
C ASN A 244 -8.98 23.81 -16.83
N VAL A 245 -9.23 23.65 -15.53
CA VAL A 245 -8.80 24.58 -14.50
C VAL A 245 -7.36 24.29 -14.03
N PHE A 246 -7.05 23.01 -13.81
CA PHE A 246 -5.77 22.56 -13.29
C PHE A 246 -4.79 22.16 -14.41
N ASP A 247 -3.52 22.04 -14.06
CA ASP A 247 -2.46 21.65 -14.99
C ASP A 247 -2.76 20.28 -15.60
N LYS A 248 -2.55 20.18 -16.91
CA LYS A 248 -2.89 18.95 -17.67
C LYS A 248 -2.23 17.72 -17.08
N GLY A 249 -3.02 16.65 -16.90
CA GLY A 249 -2.54 15.34 -16.47
C GLY A 249 -2.13 15.25 -15.00
N THR A 250 -2.26 16.35 -14.21
CA THR A 250 -1.88 16.35 -12.80
C THR A 250 -2.98 15.84 -11.87
N PHE A 251 -4.24 15.89 -12.29
CA PHE A 251 -5.35 15.46 -11.44
C PHE A 251 -5.28 13.97 -11.10
N ILE A 252 -5.36 13.67 -9.82
CA ILE A 252 -5.45 12.31 -9.26
C ILE A 252 -6.80 12.22 -8.54
N GLU A 253 -7.78 11.57 -9.19
CA GLU A 253 -9.09 11.35 -8.58
C GLU A 253 -9.01 10.28 -7.52
N VAL A 254 -9.38 10.61 -6.28
CA VAL A 254 -9.35 9.70 -5.13
C VAL A 254 -10.75 9.17 -4.87
N LYS A 255 -10.86 7.84 -4.58
CA LYS A 255 -12.14 7.17 -4.26
C LYS A 255 -13.21 7.34 -5.36
N LYS A 256 -12.80 7.24 -6.61
CA LYS A 256 -13.64 7.41 -7.79
C LYS A 256 -14.95 6.62 -7.79
N ASP A 257 -14.93 5.42 -7.18
CA ASP A 257 -16.06 4.48 -7.18
C ASP A 257 -16.94 4.63 -5.92
N TYR A 258 -16.55 5.52 -4.98
CA TYR A 258 -17.32 5.83 -3.78
C TYR A 258 -18.03 7.17 -3.93
N ALA A 259 -19.36 7.18 -3.81
CA ALA A 259 -20.20 8.38 -3.98
C ALA A 259 -19.85 9.18 -5.25
N PRO A 260 -19.98 8.59 -6.45
CA PRO A 260 -19.45 9.13 -7.71
C PRO A 260 -20.04 10.48 -8.13
N GLU A 261 -21.05 10.96 -7.40
CA GLU A 261 -21.64 12.29 -7.55
C GLU A 261 -20.70 13.40 -7.05
N VAL A 262 -19.71 13.04 -6.21
CA VAL A 262 -18.72 13.97 -5.68
C VAL A 262 -17.33 13.57 -6.20
N VAL A 263 -16.69 14.48 -6.91
CA VAL A 263 -15.32 14.25 -7.43
C VAL A 263 -14.33 14.88 -6.45
N THR A 264 -13.45 14.07 -5.88
CA THR A 264 -12.39 14.50 -4.96
C THR A 264 -11.02 14.08 -5.48
N GLY A 265 -9.99 14.86 -5.20
CA GLY A 265 -8.65 14.50 -5.64
C GLY A 265 -7.62 15.59 -5.38
N PHE A 266 -6.44 15.34 -5.89
CA PHE A 266 -5.31 16.26 -5.86
C PHE A 266 -4.97 16.70 -7.28
N ALA A 267 -4.54 17.93 -7.43
CA ALA A 267 -4.11 18.47 -8.72
C ALA A 267 -3.04 19.55 -8.50
N ARG A 268 -2.38 19.96 -9.58
CA ARG A 268 -1.48 21.11 -9.55
C ARG A 268 -2.10 22.29 -10.31
N LEU A 269 -1.82 23.46 -9.83
CA LEU A 269 -2.13 24.72 -10.50
C LEU A 269 -0.85 25.51 -10.65
N ASN A 270 -0.41 25.71 -11.89
CA ASN A 270 0.87 26.36 -12.21
C ASN A 270 2.06 25.71 -11.48
N GLY A 271 2.09 24.39 -11.45
CA GLY A 271 3.13 23.59 -10.80
C GLY A 271 3.01 23.42 -9.29
N ILE A 272 2.11 24.14 -8.61
CA ILE A 272 1.92 24.10 -7.16
C ILE A 272 0.82 23.06 -6.81
N SER A 273 1.09 22.20 -5.82
CA SER A 273 0.13 21.21 -5.30
C SER A 273 -0.87 21.82 -4.36
#